data_31bcdc248cef3ffd58fcf61ac35be76f
#
_entry.id   31bcdc248cef3ffd58fcf61ac35be76f
#
_cell.length_a   1.000
_cell.length_b   1.000
_cell.length_c   1.000
_cell.angle_alpha   90.00
_cell.angle_beta   90.00
_cell.angle_gamma   90.00
#
_symmetry.space_group_name_H-M   'P 1'
#
loop_
_entity.id
_entity.type
_entity.pdbx_description
1 polymer ?
#
loop_
_entity_poly.entity_id
_entity_poly.type
_entity_poly.pdbx_seq_one_letter_code
_entity_poly.pdbx_strand_id
1 'polypeptide(L)'
;RPLNVPINEALVSYEVDGEQVNGIIVQPSPGEAPYPGVVVCHPHPLFGGDMNSSVVIAICSALAHRGIASLRFNFRQSVEGEKLNETSVRDVETGLQMFDGWEMVNSVRLGVVGYSFGAAAIARASTSLTSARALAFVSPPVAAIKKSSLGDDTRPRYFIVGGRDRLVDAEALSEVVSSMKSQANFETLD
;
A
#
# COMPACT_ATOMS: atom_id res chain seq x y z
N ARG A 1 3.21 -5.11 -25.78
CA ARG A 1 3.16 -6.55 -25.43
C ARG A 1 3.52 -6.67 -23.96
N PRO A 2 2.67 -7.26 -23.10
CA PRO A 2 3.08 -7.59 -21.74
C PRO A 2 4.25 -8.58 -21.87
N LEU A 3 5.38 -8.22 -21.29
CA LEU A 3 6.49 -9.14 -21.11
C LEU A 3 5.99 -10.22 -20.16
N ASN A 4 5.91 -11.45 -20.62
CA ASN A 4 5.53 -12.61 -19.80
C ASN A 4 6.74 -12.95 -18.92
N VAL A 5 7.03 -12.11 -17.94
CA VAL A 5 8.06 -12.38 -16.94
C VAL A 5 7.43 -13.34 -15.94
N PRO A 6 8.01 -14.52 -15.71
CA PRO A 6 7.48 -15.42 -14.71
C PRO A 6 7.52 -14.72 -13.34
N ILE A 7 6.38 -14.63 -12.69
CA ILE A 7 6.22 -14.07 -11.34
C ILE A 7 6.07 -15.25 -10.39
N ASN A 8 6.92 -15.32 -9.38
CA ASN A 8 6.81 -16.31 -8.32
C ASN A 8 5.95 -15.77 -7.20
N GLU A 9 4.91 -16.48 -6.83
CA GLU A 9 4.03 -16.18 -5.73
C GLU A 9 4.16 -17.21 -4.61
N ALA A 10 4.28 -16.73 -3.37
CA ALA A 10 4.33 -17.57 -2.19
C ALA A 10 3.25 -17.14 -1.20
N LEU A 11 2.40 -18.09 -0.79
CA LEU A 11 1.46 -17.88 0.30
C LEU A 11 2.21 -17.73 1.61
N VAL A 12 1.83 -16.72 2.39
CA VAL A 12 2.35 -16.48 3.72
C VAL A 12 1.20 -16.29 4.69
N SER A 13 1.42 -16.65 5.94
CA SER A 13 0.49 -16.40 7.03
C SER A 13 1.28 -15.92 8.23
N TYR A 14 0.80 -14.89 8.88
CA TYR A 14 1.41 -14.30 10.07
C TYR A 14 0.33 -13.83 11.04
N GLU A 15 0.71 -13.59 12.28
CA GLU A 15 -0.21 -13.23 13.33
C GLU A 15 -0.21 -11.71 13.58
N VAL A 16 -1.41 -11.15 13.75
CA VAL A 16 -1.62 -9.77 14.18
C VAL A 16 -2.59 -9.78 15.35
N ASP A 17 -2.13 -9.37 16.53
CA ASP A 17 -2.92 -9.33 17.76
C ASP A 17 -3.65 -10.65 18.08
N GLY A 18 -3.01 -11.79 17.83
CA GLY A 18 -3.56 -13.13 18.05
C GLY A 18 -4.46 -13.67 16.93
N GLU A 19 -4.66 -12.93 15.86
CA GLU A 19 -5.43 -13.36 14.69
C GLU A 19 -4.53 -13.64 13.49
N GLN A 20 -4.85 -14.69 12.72
CA GLN A 20 -4.11 -15.04 11.51
C GLN A 20 -4.45 -14.09 10.36
N VAL A 21 -3.42 -13.53 9.73
CA VAL A 21 -3.51 -12.74 8.51
C VAL A 21 -2.84 -13.51 7.37
N ASN A 22 -3.55 -13.66 6.27
CA ASN A 22 -3.04 -14.31 5.08
C ASN A 22 -2.53 -13.28 4.07
N GLY A 23 -1.42 -13.58 3.44
CA GLY A 23 -0.82 -12.75 2.41
C GLY A 23 -0.18 -13.56 1.30
N ILE A 24 0.28 -12.84 0.29
CA ILE A 24 1.04 -13.38 -0.84
C ILE A 24 2.26 -12.50 -1.04
N ILE A 25 3.43 -13.11 -0.98
CA ILE A 25 4.66 -12.47 -1.43
C ILE A 25 4.81 -12.71 -2.93
N VAL A 26 4.98 -11.63 -3.67
CA VAL A 26 5.27 -11.64 -5.11
C VAL A 26 6.74 -11.33 -5.30
N GLN A 27 7.46 -12.27 -5.84
CA GLN A 27 8.89 -12.18 -6.05
C GLN A 27 9.19 -11.93 -7.53
N PRO A 28 10.04 -10.93 -7.87
CA PRO A 28 10.42 -10.69 -9.24
C PRO A 28 11.27 -11.85 -9.79
N SER A 29 11.09 -12.15 -11.08
CA SER A 29 11.91 -13.12 -11.79
C SER A 29 12.08 -12.67 -13.25
N PRO A 30 13.30 -12.53 -13.79
CA PRO A 30 14.56 -12.63 -13.05
C PRO A 30 14.81 -11.44 -12.15
N GLY A 31 15.60 -11.64 -11.10
CA GLY A 31 16.02 -10.60 -10.18
C GLY A 31 17.06 -11.14 -9.20
N GLU A 32 17.79 -10.25 -8.58
CA GLU A 32 18.80 -10.62 -7.58
C GLU A 32 18.37 -10.06 -6.22
N ALA A 33 18.28 -10.93 -5.24
CA ALA A 33 18.06 -10.55 -3.84
C ALA A 33 19.33 -9.91 -3.25
N PRO A 34 19.18 -9.04 -2.24
CA PRO A 34 17.92 -8.62 -1.64
C PRO A 34 17.18 -7.57 -2.48
N TYR A 35 15.88 -7.80 -2.71
CA TYR A 35 15.03 -6.93 -3.53
C TYR A 35 14.59 -5.67 -2.78
N PRO A 36 14.37 -4.53 -3.47
CA PRO A 36 13.48 -3.51 -2.94
C PRO A 36 12.11 -4.13 -2.68
N GLY A 37 11.40 -3.70 -1.66
CA GLY A 37 10.12 -4.28 -1.26
C GLY A 37 9.02 -3.26 -1.10
N VAL A 38 7.79 -3.63 -1.46
CA VAL A 38 6.59 -2.80 -1.30
C VAL A 38 5.46 -3.62 -0.68
N VAL A 39 4.88 -3.11 0.40
CA VAL A 39 3.63 -3.64 0.96
C VAL A 39 2.45 -3.00 0.23
N VAL A 40 1.50 -3.80 -0.21
CA VAL A 40 0.33 -3.37 -1.01
C VAL A 40 -0.96 -3.63 -0.24
N CYS A 41 -1.70 -2.56 0.05
CA CYS A 41 -2.91 -2.58 0.86
C CYS A 41 -4.16 -2.42 -0.01
N HIS A 42 -5.10 -3.34 0.14
CA HIS A 42 -6.30 -3.46 -0.69
C HIS A 42 -7.43 -2.49 -0.31
N PRO A 43 -8.46 -2.31 -1.18
CA PRO A 43 -9.62 -1.47 -0.89
C PRO A 43 -10.51 -2.06 0.21
N HIS A 44 -11.63 -1.41 0.51
CA HIS A 44 -12.46 -1.67 1.70
C HIS A 44 -12.98 -3.13 1.74
N PRO A 45 -12.67 -3.89 2.81
CA PRO A 45 -13.02 -5.30 2.89
C PRO A 45 -14.53 -5.55 2.92
N LEU A 46 -15.32 -4.67 3.55
CA LEU A 46 -16.78 -4.81 3.62
C LEU A 46 -17.49 -4.50 2.28
N PHE A 47 -16.78 -3.95 1.30
CA PHE A 47 -17.27 -3.69 -0.05
C PHE A 47 -16.61 -4.61 -1.10
N GLY A 48 -16.18 -5.79 -0.67
CA GLY A 48 -15.60 -6.80 -1.54
C GLY A 48 -14.13 -6.60 -1.90
N GLY A 49 -13.43 -5.68 -1.21
CA GLY A 49 -12.00 -5.50 -1.37
C GLY A 49 -11.21 -6.62 -0.67
N ASP A 50 -10.21 -7.14 -1.35
CA ASP A 50 -9.27 -8.11 -0.84
C ASP A 50 -7.90 -8.00 -1.53
N MET A 51 -6.94 -8.80 -1.10
CA MET A 51 -5.60 -8.83 -1.69
C MET A 51 -5.56 -9.27 -3.16
N ASN A 52 -6.65 -9.82 -3.70
CA ASN A 52 -6.78 -10.25 -5.09
C ASN A 52 -7.57 -9.24 -5.95
N SER A 53 -7.92 -8.08 -5.41
CA SER A 53 -8.53 -7.00 -6.17
C SER A 53 -7.64 -6.63 -7.38
N SER A 54 -8.26 -6.38 -8.54
CA SER A 54 -7.55 -6.20 -9.82
C SER A 54 -6.45 -5.12 -9.78
N VAL A 55 -6.72 -4.00 -9.11
CA VAL A 55 -5.73 -2.92 -8.95
C VAL A 55 -4.55 -3.37 -8.11
N VAL A 56 -4.78 -4.15 -7.02
CA VAL A 56 -3.73 -4.70 -6.17
C VAL A 56 -2.83 -5.65 -6.96
N ILE A 57 -3.42 -6.56 -7.72
CA ILE A 57 -2.68 -7.50 -8.59
C ILE A 57 -1.89 -6.73 -9.65
N ALA A 58 -2.48 -5.72 -10.28
CA ALA A 58 -1.80 -4.91 -11.29
C ALA A 58 -0.58 -4.17 -10.72
N ILE A 59 -0.70 -3.62 -9.51
CA ILE A 59 0.41 -2.99 -8.80
C ILE A 59 1.52 -4.01 -8.53
N CYS A 60 1.21 -5.18 -7.94
CA CYS A 60 2.20 -6.23 -7.65
C CYS A 60 2.90 -6.71 -8.93
N SER A 61 2.15 -6.90 -10.01
CA SER A 61 2.71 -7.29 -11.31
C SER A 61 3.66 -6.22 -11.87
N ALA A 62 3.26 -4.95 -11.83
CA ALA A 62 4.09 -3.84 -12.29
C ALA A 62 5.38 -3.67 -11.48
N LEU A 63 5.31 -3.91 -10.18
CA LEU A 63 6.49 -3.90 -9.28
C LEU A 63 7.43 -5.06 -9.62
N ALA A 64 6.90 -6.27 -9.78
CA ALA A 64 7.71 -7.44 -10.11
C ALA A 64 8.46 -7.29 -11.45
N HIS A 65 7.81 -6.70 -12.47
CA HIS A 65 8.45 -6.39 -13.75
C HIS A 65 9.59 -5.35 -13.64
N ARG A 66 9.67 -4.63 -12.53
CA ARG A 66 10.74 -3.67 -12.22
C ARG A 66 11.75 -4.19 -11.20
N GLY A 67 11.72 -5.47 -10.89
CA GLY A 67 12.65 -6.08 -9.93
C GLY A 67 12.34 -5.73 -8.47
N ILE A 68 11.08 -5.37 -8.16
CA ILE A 68 10.63 -5.01 -6.82
C ILE A 68 9.73 -6.13 -6.30
N ALA A 69 10.08 -6.69 -5.15
CA ALA A 69 9.22 -7.65 -4.47
C ALA A 69 8.03 -6.95 -3.81
N SER A 70 6.91 -7.64 -3.66
CA SER A 70 5.77 -7.09 -2.94
C SER A 70 5.12 -8.10 -2.01
N LEU A 71 4.52 -7.59 -0.94
CA LEU A 71 3.60 -8.29 -0.08
C LEU A 71 2.22 -7.69 -0.26
N ARG A 72 1.22 -8.49 -0.63
CA ARG A 72 -0.19 -8.17 -0.51
C ARG A 72 -0.83 -9.08 0.54
N PHE A 73 -1.72 -8.54 1.34
CA PHE A 73 -2.35 -9.27 2.44
C PHE A 73 -3.82 -8.88 2.59
N ASN A 74 -4.60 -9.68 3.30
CA ASN A 74 -5.98 -9.35 3.64
C ASN A 74 -6.06 -8.63 4.98
N PHE A 75 -6.71 -7.46 4.99
CA PHE A 75 -7.13 -6.84 6.25
C PHE A 75 -8.08 -7.77 7.01
N ARG A 76 -7.99 -7.75 8.34
CA ARG A 76 -8.90 -8.49 9.20
C ARG A 76 -10.34 -8.01 8.98
N GLN A 77 -11.25 -8.94 8.68
CA GLN A 77 -12.66 -8.66 8.34
C GLN A 77 -13.61 -8.89 9.51
N SER A 78 -13.11 -9.38 10.64
CA SER A 78 -13.90 -9.67 11.84
C SER A 78 -14.35 -8.43 12.60
N VAL A 79 -13.96 -7.24 12.16
CA VAL A 79 -14.21 -5.95 12.81
C VAL A 79 -14.80 -4.94 11.82
N GLU A 80 -15.59 -3.99 12.34
CA GLU A 80 -16.31 -2.99 11.55
C GLU A 80 -16.14 -1.57 12.14
N GLY A 81 -16.51 -0.56 11.35
CA GLY A 81 -16.56 0.82 11.76
C GLY A 81 -15.21 1.40 12.21
N GLU A 82 -15.20 2.14 13.31
CA GLU A 82 -13.98 2.75 13.84
C GLU A 82 -12.95 1.72 14.27
N LYS A 83 -13.40 0.56 14.79
CA LYS A 83 -12.51 -0.53 15.15
C LYS A 83 -11.80 -1.11 13.92
N LEU A 84 -12.45 -1.18 12.76
CA LEU A 84 -11.79 -1.55 11.51
C LEU A 84 -10.69 -0.54 11.15
N ASN A 85 -10.92 0.75 11.37
CA ASN A 85 -9.91 1.77 11.13
C ASN A 85 -8.68 1.62 12.03
N GLU A 86 -8.88 1.27 13.31
CA GLU A 86 -7.79 1.02 14.27
C GLU A 86 -7.04 -0.27 13.94
N THR A 87 -7.75 -1.35 13.69
CA THR A 87 -7.12 -2.65 13.36
C THR A 87 -6.37 -2.60 12.04
N SER A 88 -6.85 -1.84 11.06
CA SER A 88 -6.16 -1.69 9.79
C SER A 88 -4.78 -1.03 9.92
N VAL A 89 -4.59 -0.14 10.88
CA VAL A 89 -3.27 0.43 11.20
C VAL A 89 -2.33 -0.68 11.66
N ARG A 90 -2.78 -1.51 12.61
CA ARG A 90 -2.00 -2.65 13.12
C ARG A 90 -1.67 -3.67 12.02
N ASP A 91 -2.62 -3.90 11.12
CA ASP A 91 -2.44 -4.83 10.00
C ASP A 91 -1.33 -4.32 9.04
N VAL A 92 -1.33 -3.03 8.71
CA VAL A 92 -0.28 -2.42 7.88
C VAL A 92 1.08 -2.45 8.58
N GLU A 93 1.13 -2.05 9.86
CA GLU A 93 2.36 -2.06 10.66
C GLU A 93 2.99 -3.44 10.72
N THR A 94 2.18 -4.45 11.07
CA THR A 94 2.66 -5.83 11.20
C THR A 94 3.03 -6.43 9.84
N GLY A 95 2.27 -6.13 8.79
CA GLY A 95 2.62 -6.53 7.43
C GLY A 95 3.96 -5.96 6.98
N LEU A 96 4.21 -4.70 7.26
CA LEU A 96 5.50 -4.07 6.96
C LEU A 96 6.65 -4.68 7.78
N GLN A 97 6.44 -4.93 9.09
CA GLN A 97 7.43 -5.57 9.95
C GLN A 97 7.77 -7.00 9.47
N MET A 98 6.76 -7.79 9.14
CA MET A 98 6.95 -9.14 8.62
C MET A 98 7.76 -9.12 7.32
N PHE A 99 7.44 -8.19 6.41
CA PHE A 99 8.10 -8.08 5.12
C PHE A 99 9.54 -7.53 5.26
N ASP A 100 9.76 -6.60 6.19
CA ASP A 100 11.10 -6.10 6.55
C ASP A 100 12.02 -7.21 7.10
N GLY A 101 11.44 -8.14 7.85
CA GLY A 101 12.14 -9.32 8.38
C GLY A 101 12.41 -10.43 7.36
N TRP A 102 11.88 -10.35 6.15
CA TRP A 102 12.13 -11.36 5.12
C TRP A 102 13.51 -11.18 4.50
N GLU A 103 14.37 -12.20 4.62
CA GLU A 103 15.79 -12.13 4.22
C GLU A 103 16.04 -11.78 2.74
N MET A 104 15.04 -12.01 1.86
CA MET A 104 15.12 -11.68 0.44
C MET A 104 14.82 -10.20 0.14
N VAL A 105 14.42 -9.40 1.14
CA VAL A 105 14.08 -7.99 0.99
C VAL A 105 15.16 -7.09 1.58
N ASN A 106 15.45 -6.01 0.90
CA ASN A 106 16.35 -4.98 1.37
C ASN A 106 15.60 -4.01 2.31
N SER A 107 15.82 -4.11 3.61
CA SER A 107 15.15 -3.34 4.66
C SER A 107 15.33 -1.82 4.57
N VAL A 108 16.35 -1.34 3.87
CA VAL A 108 16.54 0.10 3.61
C VAL A 108 15.88 0.61 2.34
N ARG A 109 15.19 -0.27 1.58
CA ARG A 109 14.50 0.03 0.33
C ARG A 109 13.05 -0.45 0.35
N LEU A 110 12.32 -0.12 1.41
CA LEU A 110 10.91 -0.47 1.60
C LEU A 110 9.99 0.68 1.26
N GLY A 111 8.84 0.36 0.68
CA GLY A 111 7.74 1.28 0.45
C GLY A 111 6.40 0.66 0.82
N VAL A 112 5.37 1.48 0.87
CA VAL A 112 3.99 1.05 1.10
C VAL A 112 3.09 1.73 0.09
N VAL A 113 2.18 1.00 -0.53
CA VAL A 113 1.15 1.54 -1.42
C VAL A 113 -0.23 1.04 -1.01
N GLY A 114 -1.22 1.90 -1.05
CA GLY A 114 -2.60 1.55 -0.75
C GLY A 114 -3.57 2.06 -1.77
N TYR A 115 -4.62 1.27 -1.99
CA TYR A 115 -5.75 1.62 -2.84
C TYR A 115 -6.98 1.89 -1.99
N SER A 116 -7.60 3.08 -2.18
CA SER A 116 -8.85 3.48 -1.52
C SER A 116 -8.77 3.34 0.02
N PHE A 117 -9.47 2.41 0.64
CA PHE A 117 -9.38 2.13 2.07
C PHE A 117 -7.95 1.81 2.52
N GLY A 118 -7.20 1.02 1.74
CA GLY A 118 -5.80 0.73 2.01
C GLY A 118 -4.94 2.00 2.05
N ALA A 119 -5.21 2.96 1.17
CA ALA A 119 -4.57 4.28 1.21
C ALA A 119 -4.91 5.06 2.48
N ALA A 120 -6.17 5.00 2.93
CA ALA A 120 -6.58 5.60 4.19
C ALA A 120 -5.92 4.94 5.41
N ALA A 121 -5.76 3.62 5.40
CA ALA A 121 -5.05 2.87 6.45
C ALA A 121 -3.58 3.30 6.55
N ILE A 122 -2.88 3.42 5.40
CA ILE A 122 -1.49 3.91 5.35
C ILE A 122 -1.41 5.35 5.85
N ALA A 123 -2.34 6.22 5.46
CA ALA A 123 -2.36 7.61 5.92
C ALA A 123 -2.49 7.70 7.45
N ARG A 124 -3.33 6.87 8.07
CA ARG A 124 -3.46 6.78 9.54
C ARG A 124 -2.20 6.23 10.20
N ALA A 125 -1.56 5.23 9.58
CA ALA A 125 -0.36 4.57 10.10
C ALA A 125 0.94 5.33 9.78
N SER A 126 0.90 6.41 9.02
CA SER A 126 2.10 7.02 8.40
C SER A 126 3.24 7.31 9.37
N THR A 127 2.94 7.76 10.59
CA THR A 127 3.95 8.07 11.60
C THR A 127 4.60 6.84 12.24
N SER A 128 3.92 5.69 12.24
CA SER A 128 4.43 4.43 12.79
C SER A 128 5.15 3.55 11.76
N LEU A 129 4.96 3.81 10.45
CA LEU A 129 5.61 3.08 9.36
C LEU A 129 7.07 3.56 9.15
N THR A 130 7.89 3.45 10.17
CA THR A 130 9.25 4.05 10.21
C THR A 130 10.25 3.38 9.27
N SER A 131 10.08 2.11 8.93
CA SER A 131 10.92 1.42 7.95
C SER A 131 10.54 1.72 6.49
N ALA A 132 9.33 2.25 6.23
CA ALA A 132 8.96 2.68 4.89
C ALA A 132 9.70 3.95 4.48
N ARG A 133 10.33 3.95 3.31
CA ARG A 133 11.08 5.07 2.73
C ARG A 133 10.28 5.88 1.73
N ALA A 134 9.18 5.33 1.21
CA ALA A 134 8.27 6.00 0.30
C ALA A 134 6.84 5.48 0.50
N LEU A 135 5.86 6.34 0.26
CA LEU A 135 4.44 6.03 0.38
C LEU A 135 3.72 6.37 -0.92
N ALA A 136 2.79 5.52 -1.34
CA ALA A 136 1.95 5.78 -2.50
C ALA A 136 0.46 5.56 -2.18
N PHE A 137 -0.38 6.38 -2.77
CA PHE A 137 -1.80 6.44 -2.49
C PHE A 137 -2.59 6.44 -3.81
N VAL A 138 -3.33 5.37 -4.06
CA VAL A 138 -4.16 5.22 -5.25
C VAL A 138 -5.62 5.46 -4.87
N SER A 139 -6.25 6.45 -5.48
CA SER A 139 -7.63 6.89 -5.20
C SER A 139 -7.93 7.00 -3.69
N PRO A 140 -7.11 7.74 -2.92
CA PRO A 140 -7.30 7.83 -1.48
C PRO A 140 -8.53 8.68 -1.14
N PRO A 141 -9.28 8.35 -0.06
CA PRO A 141 -10.31 9.25 0.44
C PRO A 141 -9.70 10.58 0.91
N VAL A 142 -10.12 11.69 0.30
CA VAL A 142 -9.56 13.05 0.57
C VAL A 142 -9.59 13.38 2.07
N ALA A 143 -10.69 13.04 2.75
CA ALA A 143 -10.85 13.30 4.19
C ALA A 143 -9.82 12.54 5.04
N ALA A 144 -9.41 11.33 4.65
CA ALA A 144 -8.38 10.57 5.35
C ALA A 144 -7.01 11.23 5.19
N ILE A 145 -6.70 11.72 3.99
CA ILE A 145 -5.44 12.43 3.74
C ILE A 145 -5.38 13.75 4.53
N LYS A 146 -6.46 14.55 4.52
CA LYS A 146 -6.55 15.80 5.27
C LYS A 146 -6.36 15.63 6.79
N LYS A 147 -6.84 14.53 7.36
CA LYS A 147 -6.75 14.21 8.79
C LYS A 147 -5.43 13.58 9.21
N SER A 148 -4.60 13.19 8.27
CA SER A 148 -3.34 12.50 8.55
C SER A 148 -2.18 13.46 8.82
N SER A 149 -1.07 12.90 9.29
CA SER A 149 0.21 13.62 9.47
C SER A 149 1.02 13.74 8.18
N LEU A 150 0.46 13.37 7.02
CA LEU A 150 1.18 13.36 5.75
C LEU A 150 1.61 14.76 5.27
N GLY A 151 0.93 15.81 5.73
CA GLY A 151 1.31 17.19 5.38
C GLY A 151 2.73 17.56 5.82
N ASP A 152 3.19 17.02 6.93
CA ASP A 152 4.52 17.26 7.50
C ASP A 152 5.53 16.12 7.25
N ASP A 153 5.09 15.04 6.60
CA ASP A 153 5.95 13.91 6.27
C ASP A 153 7.01 14.34 5.24
N THR A 154 8.26 13.98 5.47
CA THR A 154 9.40 14.33 4.60
C THR A 154 9.74 13.27 3.57
N ARG A 155 9.14 12.07 3.68
CA ARG A 155 9.37 10.98 2.72
C ARG A 155 8.74 11.28 1.37
N PRO A 156 9.27 10.73 0.27
CA PRO A 156 8.58 10.75 -1.02
C PRO A 156 7.16 10.18 -0.91
N ARG A 157 6.16 10.95 -1.36
CA ARG A 157 4.75 10.57 -1.38
C ARG A 157 4.19 10.78 -2.78
N TYR A 158 3.48 9.77 -3.26
CA TYR A 158 2.89 9.79 -4.59
C TYR A 158 1.39 9.53 -4.50
N PHE A 159 0.61 10.43 -5.08
CA PHE A 159 -0.85 10.37 -5.07
C PHE A 159 -1.36 10.22 -6.50
N ILE A 160 -2.16 9.19 -6.75
CA ILE A 160 -2.72 8.89 -8.07
C ILE A 160 -4.23 8.77 -7.95
N VAL A 161 -4.96 9.37 -8.88
CA VAL A 161 -6.41 9.23 -9.02
C VAL A 161 -6.78 9.04 -10.49
N GLY A 162 -7.78 8.20 -10.77
CA GLY A 162 -8.33 8.09 -12.11
C GLY A 162 -9.13 9.34 -12.48
N GLY A 163 -8.97 9.88 -13.67
CA GLY A 163 -9.70 11.07 -14.13
C GLY A 163 -11.21 10.85 -14.25
N ARG A 164 -11.67 9.58 -14.22
CA ARG A 164 -13.07 9.17 -14.20
C ARG A 164 -13.51 8.62 -12.85
N ASP A 165 -12.71 8.78 -11.81
CA ASP A 165 -13.06 8.36 -10.46
C ASP A 165 -14.25 9.20 -9.96
N ARG A 166 -15.33 8.52 -9.58
CA ARG A 166 -16.57 9.18 -9.10
C ARG A 166 -16.62 9.28 -7.57
N LEU A 167 -15.69 8.67 -6.89
CA LEU A 167 -15.64 8.60 -5.42
C LEU A 167 -14.62 9.58 -4.84
N VAL A 168 -13.58 9.90 -5.61
CA VAL A 168 -12.51 10.80 -5.19
C VAL A 168 -12.54 12.08 -6.03
N ASP A 169 -12.71 13.20 -5.36
CA ASP A 169 -12.58 14.52 -5.97
C ASP A 169 -11.09 14.80 -6.24
N ALA A 170 -10.69 14.70 -7.51
CA ALA A 170 -9.32 14.88 -7.95
C ALA A 170 -8.79 16.29 -7.70
N GLU A 171 -9.65 17.32 -7.87
CA GLU A 171 -9.28 18.72 -7.63
C GLU A 171 -9.01 18.96 -6.14
N ALA A 172 -9.94 18.53 -5.28
CA ALA A 172 -9.76 18.62 -3.83
C ALA A 172 -8.53 17.84 -3.33
N LEU A 173 -8.24 16.68 -3.92
CA LEU A 173 -7.03 15.91 -3.59
C LEU A 173 -5.76 16.64 -4.03
N SER A 174 -5.76 17.20 -5.25
CA SER A 174 -4.64 17.98 -5.78
C SER A 174 -4.31 19.19 -4.91
N GLU A 175 -5.32 19.92 -4.45
CA GLU A 175 -5.15 21.05 -3.52
C GLU A 175 -4.49 20.62 -2.21
N VAL A 176 -4.96 19.51 -1.62
CA VAL A 176 -4.38 18.96 -0.39
C VAL A 176 -2.92 18.58 -0.59
N VAL A 177 -2.60 17.87 -1.68
CA VAL A 177 -1.22 17.44 -1.98
C VAL A 177 -0.32 18.65 -2.23
N SER A 178 -0.81 19.67 -2.94
CA SER A 178 -0.05 20.90 -3.22
C SER A 178 0.29 21.70 -1.96
N SER A 179 -0.49 21.54 -0.89
CA SER A 179 -0.23 22.20 0.41
C SER A 179 0.79 21.44 1.28
N MET A 180 1.18 20.23 0.89
CA MET A 180 2.12 19.41 1.68
C MET A 180 3.54 19.95 1.59
N LYS A 181 4.28 19.81 2.70
CA LYS A 181 5.70 20.11 2.75
C LYS A 181 6.47 19.00 2.04
N SER A 182 7.39 19.34 1.16
CA SER A 182 8.35 18.48 0.45
C SER A 182 7.81 17.20 -0.23
N GLN A 183 8.42 16.82 -1.34
CA GLN A 183 8.35 15.53 -2.05
C GLN A 183 6.96 14.85 -2.17
N ALA A 184 5.88 15.63 -2.29
CA ALA A 184 4.56 15.13 -2.59
C ALA A 184 4.23 15.37 -4.07
N ASN A 185 3.89 14.30 -4.80
CA ASN A 185 3.54 14.34 -6.22
C ASN A 185 2.10 13.87 -6.41
N PHE A 186 1.41 14.49 -7.36
CA PHE A 186 0.04 14.15 -7.71
C PHE A 186 -0.07 13.89 -9.21
N GLU A 187 -0.81 12.86 -9.58
CA GLU A 187 -1.09 12.50 -10.97
C GLU A 187 -2.53 12.06 -11.15
N THR A 188 -3.15 12.49 -12.25
CA THR A 188 -4.43 12.00 -12.72
C THR A 188 -4.22 11.08 -13.91
N LEU A 189 -4.77 9.88 -13.86
CA LEU A 189 -4.74 8.91 -14.96
C LEU A 189 -6.00 9.04 -15.81
N ASP A 190 -5.88 9.13 -17.14
CA ASP A 190 -6.97 9.20 -18.10
C ASP A 190 -7.78 7.90 -18.26
#